data_c65f42790d5bfb0d35439688beb05303
#
_entry.id   c65f42790d5bfb0d35439688beb05303
#
_cell.length_a   1.000
_cell.length_b   1.000
_cell.length_c   1.000
_cell.angle_alpha   90.00
_cell.angle_beta   90.00
_cell.angle_gamma   90.00
#
_symmetry.space_group_name_H-M   'P 1'
#
loop_
_entity.id
_entity.type
_entity.pdbx_description
1 polymer ?
#
loop_
_entity_poly.entity_id
_entity_poly.type
_entity_poly.pdbx_seq_one_letter_code
_entity_poly.pdbx_strand_id
1 'polypeptide(L)'
;MLTCGCGRWMHTEGIEERGGEAGAFWFIRSECRGCGLKVGVDVPEGQTRGLIDRLFWTDEALHRLARMPPYVAPLVRDEVEQHLRSQGERVVTYETLLRPRTGERIEWDPEAERRLDRVPAPVRAMARVELERTATDRGLSRITVSLMEEIKAKYFGMAAQKQ
;
A
#
# COMPACT_ATOMS: atom_id res chain seq x y z
N MET A 1 9.01 19.59 -14.62
CA MET A 1 9.44 20.55 -13.59
C MET A 1 8.87 21.93 -13.89
N LEU A 2 8.44 22.65 -12.87
CA LEU A 2 7.95 24.04 -13.01
C LEU A 2 9.10 25.02 -12.76
N THR A 3 9.15 26.11 -13.55
CA THR A 3 10.14 27.18 -13.38
C THR A 3 9.44 28.41 -12.85
N CYS A 4 9.97 28.99 -11.77
CA CYS A 4 9.50 30.25 -11.23
C CYS A 4 9.93 31.44 -12.11
N GLY A 5 9.14 32.53 -12.11
CA GLY A 5 9.50 33.76 -12.81
C GLY A 5 10.86 34.39 -12.37
N CYS A 6 11.41 33.99 -11.21
CA CYS A 6 12.77 34.38 -10.78
C CYS A 6 13.89 33.51 -11.39
N GLY A 7 13.55 32.60 -12.33
CA GLY A 7 14.50 31.72 -13.02
C GLY A 7 14.89 30.44 -12.27
N ARG A 8 14.39 30.23 -11.06
CA ARG A 8 14.70 29.03 -10.25
C ARG A 8 13.62 27.95 -10.41
N TRP A 9 14.02 26.70 -10.18
CA TRP A 9 13.11 25.56 -10.15
C TRP A 9 12.15 25.62 -8.94
N MET A 10 10.90 25.26 -9.17
CA MET A 10 9.94 25.05 -8.10
C MET A 10 10.02 23.59 -7.61
N HIS A 11 9.97 23.42 -6.31
CA HIS A 11 10.04 22.10 -5.66
C HIS A 11 8.66 21.71 -5.16
N THR A 12 8.29 20.47 -5.40
CA THR A 12 7.04 19.91 -4.85
C THR A 12 7.16 19.77 -3.34
N GLU A 13 6.19 20.33 -2.62
CA GLU A 13 6.11 20.29 -1.15
C GLU A 13 5.04 19.33 -0.64
N GLY A 14 4.00 19.08 -1.44
CA GLY A 14 2.94 18.15 -1.07
C GLY A 14 2.03 17.81 -2.23
N ILE A 15 1.34 16.71 -2.10
CA ILE A 15 0.36 16.19 -3.06
C ILE A 15 -0.88 15.76 -2.29
N GLU A 16 -2.04 16.28 -2.69
CA GLU A 16 -3.35 15.93 -2.15
C GLU A 16 -4.15 15.16 -3.20
N GLU A 17 -4.72 14.03 -2.83
CA GLU A 17 -5.58 13.25 -3.72
C GLU A 17 -6.99 13.87 -3.77
N ARG A 18 -7.44 14.25 -4.95
CA ARG A 18 -8.77 14.82 -5.17
C ARG A 18 -9.56 13.93 -6.12
N GLY A 19 -10.72 13.46 -5.68
CA GLY A 19 -11.68 12.78 -6.54
C GLY A 19 -12.67 13.77 -7.15
N GLY A 20 -13.08 13.53 -8.38
CA GLY A 20 -14.14 14.29 -9.04
C GLY A 20 -14.88 13.44 -10.07
N GLU A 21 -16.02 13.92 -10.55
CA GLU A 21 -16.81 13.23 -11.59
C GLU A 21 -16.02 13.01 -12.90
N ALA A 22 -14.98 13.81 -13.15
CA ALA A 22 -14.12 13.74 -14.34
C ALA A 22 -12.88 12.84 -14.17
N GLY A 23 -12.72 12.14 -13.02
CA GLY A 23 -11.58 11.26 -12.73
C GLY A 23 -10.77 11.67 -11.50
N ALA A 24 -9.63 11.00 -11.30
CA ALA A 24 -8.71 11.31 -10.22
C ALA A 24 -7.78 12.46 -10.60
N PHE A 25 -7.76 13.48 -9.76
CA PHE A 25 -6.86 14.63 -9.86
C PHE A 25 -6.00 14.70 -8.63
N TRP A 26 -4.78 15.21 -8.82
CA TRP A 26 -3.86 15.50 -7.72
C TRP A 26 -3.62 17.01 -7.63
N PHE A 27 -3.84 17.56 -6.46
CA PHE A 27 -3.47 18.93 -6.18
C PHE A 27 -2.01 18.98 -5.70
N ILE A 28 -1.13 19.47 -6.57
CA ILE A 28 0.32 19.53 -6.32
C ILE A 28 0.66 20.90 -5.80
N ARG A 29 1.21 20.97 -4.60
CA ARG A 29 1.73 22.19 -3.98
C ARG A 29 3.24 22.27 -4.25
N SER A 30 3.68 23.39 -4.80
CA SER A 30 5.09 23.63 -5.11
C SER A 30 5.55 24.98 -4.55
N GLU A 31 6.80 25.05 -4.12
CA GLU A 31 7.43 26.25 -3.58
C GLU A 31 8.74 26.57 -4.31
N CYS A 32 8.97 27.85 -4.59
CA CYS A 32 10.25 28.34 -5.06
C CYS A 32 11.15 28.70 -3.90
N ARG A 33 12.21 27.95 -3.67
CA ARG A 33 13.19 28.22 -2.61
C ARG A 33 13.96 29.52 -2.78
N GLY A 34 13.84 30.18 -3.92
CA GLY A 34 14.52 31.46 -4.19
C GLY A 34 13.76 32.67 -3.73
N CYS A 35 12.44 32.72 -4.03
CA CYS A 35 11.61 33.90 -3.72
C CYS A 35 10.42 33.56 -2.82
N GLY A 36 10.24 32.29 -2.39
CA GLY A 36 9.15 31.87 -1.52
C GLY A 36 7.78 31.79 -2.20
N LEU A 37 7.71 31.96 -3.55
CA LEU A 37 6.44 31.83 -4.27
C LEU A 37 5.89 30.42 -4.12
N LYS A 38 4.62 30.33 -3.68
CA LYS A 38 3.89 29.07 -3.56
C LYS A 38 2.81 29.00 -4.63
N VAL A 39 2.73 27.87 -5.31
CA VAL A 39 1.77 27.59 -6.37
C VAL A 39 1.11 26.23 -6.13
N GLY A 40 -0.21 26.18 -6.31
CA GLY A 40 -0.98 24.96 -6.34
C GLY A 40 -1.59 24.73 -7.71
N VAL A 41 -1.51 23.52 -8.22
CA VAL A 41 -2.08 23.13 -9.52
C VAL A 41 -2.82 21.80 -9.40
N ASP A 42 -4.01 21.75 -10.00
CA ASP A 42 -4.72 20.49 -10.18
C ASP A 42 -4.24 19.82 -11.47
N VAL A 43 -3.79 18.58 -11.36
CA VAL A 43 -3.21 17.82 -12.46
C VAL A 43 -3.86 16.45 -12.53
N PRO A 44 -4.31 15.99 -13.71
CA PRO A 44 -4.76 14.61 -13.87
C PRO A 44 -3.65 13.64 -13.48
N GLU A 45 -3.99 12.53 -12.80
CA GLU A 45 -3.03 11.55 -12.28
C GLU A 45 -2.00 11.11 -13.32
N GLY A 46 -2.44 10.81 -14.56
CA GLY A 46 -1.56 10.38 -15.64
C GLY A 46 -0.56 11.42 -16.16
N GLN A 47 -0.70 12.70 -15.78
CA GLN A 47 0.16 13.80 -16.25
C GLN A 47 1.17 14.28 -15.21
N THR A 48 1.19 13.68 -14.03
CA THR A 48 2.00 14.15 -12.88
C THR A 48 3.49 13.85 -13.00
N ARG A 49 3.90 12.85 -13.81
CA ARG A 49 5.29 12.41 -13.94
C ARG A 49 6.28 13.52 -14.24
N GLY A 50 5.88 14.53 -15.01
CA GLY A 50 6.74 15.67 -15.36
C GLY A 50 6.92 16.71 -14.25
N LEU A 51 6.08 16.68 -13.22
CA LEU A 51 6.07 17.65 -12.12
C LEU A 51 6.77 17.14 -10.86
N ILE A 52 6.92 15.83 -10.72
CA ILE A 52 7.44 15.16 -9.53
C ILE A 52 8.87 14.69 -9.81
N ASP A 53 9.85 15.24 -9.10
CA ASP A 53 11.28 15.00 -9.26
C ASP A 53 11.82 13.87 -8.37
N ARG A 54 11.11 13.56 -7.29
CA ARG A 54 11.48 12.55 -6.30
C ARG A 54 10.28 11.70 -5.89
N LEU A 55 10.50 10.67 -5.08
CA LEU A 55 9.40 9.90 -4.51
C LEU A 55 8.64 10.76 -3.49
N PHE A 56 7.34 10.85 -3.68
CA PHE A 56 6.43 11.61 -2.82
C PHE A 56 5.34 10.72 -2.23
N TRP A 57 4.92 11.07 -1.05
CA TRP A 57 3.72 10.53 -0.39
C TRP A 57 2.60 11.56 -0.48
N THR A 58 1.40 11.12 -0.85
CA THR A 58 0.21 11.98 -0.76
C THR A 58 -0.14 12.29 0.70
N ASP A 59 -0.85 13.37 0.93
CA ASP A 59 -1.28 13.77 2.28
C ASP A 59 -2.14 12.66 2.91
N GLU A 60 -2.99 11.99 2.14
CA GLU A 60 -3.85 10.89 2.56
C GLU A 60 -3.03 9.64 2.95
N ALA A 61 -2.02 9.30 2.15
CA ALA A 61 -1.11 8.20 2.45
C ALA A 61 -0.29 8.47 3.72
N LEU A 62 0.23 9.70 3.89
CA LEU A 62 0.94 10.12 5.09
C LEU A 62 0.04 10.09 6.33
N HIS A 63 -1.20 10.57 6.20
CA HIS A 63 -2.17 10.52 7.30
C HIS A 63 -2.47 9.08 7.71
N ARG A 64 -2.61 8.18 6.75
CA ARG A 64 -2.81 6.75 7.02
C ARG A 64 -1.60 6.12 7.70
N LEU A 65 -0.39 6.40 7.21
CA LEU A 65 0.86 5.90 7.79
C LEU A 65 1.02 6.37 9.25
N ALA A 66 0.70 7.62 9.54
CA ALA A 66 0.78 8.19 10.89
C ALA A 66 -0.18 7.53 11.90
N ARG A 67 -1.24 6.86 11.43
CA ARG A 67 -2.18 6.09 12.28
C ARG A 67 -1.76 4.66 12.52
N MET A 68 -0.66 4.21 11.92
CA MET A 68 -0.10 2.88 12.17
C MET A 68 0.71 2.87 13.47
N PRO A 69 0.82 1.70 14.13
CA PRO A 69 1.71 1.58 15.29
C PRO A 69 3.14 2.04 14.96
N PRO A 70 3.85 2.73 15.90
CA PRO A 70 5.17 3.30 15.62
C PRO A 70 6.24 2.30 15.17
N TYR A 71 6.10 1.03 15.56
CA TYR A 71 7.03 -0.04 15.16
C TYR A 71 6.69 -0.64 13.78
N VAL A 72 5.47 -0.43 13.26
CA VAL A 72 5.01 -0.92 11.94
C VAL A 72 5.25 0.13 10.85
N ALA A 73 4.99 1.40 11.16
CA ALA A 73 5.05 2.47 10.17
C ALA A 73 6.36 2.57 9.38
N PRO A 74 7.56 2.45 9.99
CA PRO A 74 8.84 2.47 9.25
C PRO A 74 8.96 1.29 8.28
N LEU A 75 8.58 0.08 8.71
CA LEU A 75 8.65 -1.12 7.88
C LEU A 75 7.75 -1.00 6.65
N VAL A 76 6.52 -0.53 6.88
CA VAL A 76 5.54 -0.28 5.81
C VAL A 76 6.06 0.77 4.84
N ARG A 77 6.67 1.86 5.34
CA ARG A 77 7.26 2.91 4.51
C ARG A 77 8.34 2.34 3.59
N ASP A 78 9.32 1.65 4.15
CA ASP A 78 10.46 1.11 3.41
C ASP A 78 10.01 0.12 2.33
N GLU A 79 9.07 -0.76 2.66
CA GLU A 79 8.52 -1.75 1.73
C GLU A 79 7.77 -1.09 0.56
N VAL A 80 6.90 -0.10 0.84
CA VAL A 80 6.17 0.64 -0.21
C VAL A 80 7.12 1.38 -1.12
N GLU A 81 8.07 2.11 -0.54
CA GLU A 81 9.02 2.90 -1.31
C GLU A 81 9.91 2.02 -2.20
N GLN A 82 10.35 0.86 -1.69
CA GLN A 82 11.12 -0.10 -2.46
C GLN A 82 10.29 -0.68 -3.62
N HIS A 83 9.04 -1.06 -3.35
CA HIS A 83 8.13 -1.59 -4.35
C HIS A 83 7.86 -0.59 -5.48
N LEU A 84 7.52 0.66 -5.15
CA LEU A 84 7.28 1.70 -6.15
C LEU A 84 8.53 2.04 -6.96
N ARG A 85 9.70 2.10 -6.32
CA ARG A 85 10.97 2.31 -7.05
C ARG A 85 11.23 1.19 -8.06
N SER A 86 10.91 -0.06 -7.73
CA SER A 86 11.06 -1.19 -8.66
C SER A 86 10.12 -1.09 -9.86
N GLN A 87 8.97 -0.46 -9.70
CA GLN A 87 7.98 -0.22 -10.77
C GLN A 87 8.22 1.10 -11.53
N GLY A 88 9.20 1.90 -11.12
CA GLY A 88 9.45 3.22 -11.69
C GLY A 88 8.39 4.27 -11.34
N GLU A 89 7.55 3.98 -10.36
CA GLU A 89 6.56 4.91 -9.82
C GLU A 89 7.19 5.85 -8.79
N ARG A 90 6.60 7.05 -8.65
CA ARG A 90 7.15 8.10 -7.78
C ARG A 90 6.18 8.64 -6.76
N VAL A 91 4.93 8.20 -6.75
CA VAL A 91 3.92 8.70 -5.83
C VAL A 91 3.28 7.56 -5.07
N VAL A 92 3.36 7.64 -3.74
CA VAL A 92 2.64 6.76 -2.83
C VAL A 92 1.28 7.35 -2.57
N THR A 93 0.23 6.71 -3.10
CA THR A 93 -1.16 7.07 -2.87
C THR A 93 -1.75 6.27 -1.71
N TYR A 94 -2.91 6.70 -1.22
CA TYR A 94 -3.68 5.93 -0.24
C TYR A 94 -3.97 4.50 -0.73
N GLU A 95 -4.32 4.36 -2.01
CA GLU A 95 -4.59 3.06 -2.63
C GLU A 95 -3.35 2.16 -2.68
N THR A 96 -2.20 2.71 -3.12
CA THR A 96 -0.94 1.94 -3.16
C THR A 96 -0.50 1.50 -1.77
N LEU A 97 -0.80 2.29 -0.74
CA LEU A 97 -0.53 1.92 0.65
C LEU A 97 -1.39 0.73 1.12
N LEU A 98 -2.60 0.57 0.60
CA LEU A 98 -3.51 -0.52 0.96
C LEU A 98 -3.31 -1.78 0.13
N ARG A 99 -2.62 -1.70 -1.02
CA ARG A 99 -2.36 -2.88 -1.86
C ARG A 99 -1.50 -3.89 -1.09
N PRO A 100 -1.86 -5.19 -1.13
CA PRO A 100 -0.98 -6.24 -0.63
C PRO A 100 0.36 -6.17 -1.37
N ARG A 101 1.45 -6.04 -0.64
CA ARG A 101 2.79 -5.76 -1.21
C ARG A 101 3.60 -7.00 -1.50
N THR A 102 3.11 -8.15 -1.13
CA THR A 102 3.69 -9.42 -1.52
C THR A 102 3.55 -9.58 -3.02
N GLY A 103 4.67 -9.62 -3.71
CA GLY A 103 4.80 -9.53 -5.16
C GLY A 103 4.17 -10.64 -5.98
N GLU A 104 3.36 -11.49 -5.39
CA GLU A 104 2.43 -12.39 -6.06
C GLU A 104 1.13 -12.32 -5.29
N ARG A 105 0.06 -12.02 -5.98
CA ARG A 105 -1.30 -12.27 -5.48
C ARG A 105 -1.32 -13.75 -5.10
N ILE A 106 -1.35 -14.02 -3.79
CA ILE A 106 -1.52 -15.39 -3.35
C ILE A 106 -2.88 -15.84 -3.86
N GLU A 107 -2.86 -16.72 -4.84
CA GLU A 107 -4.07 -17.28 -5.42
C GLU A 107 -4.70 -18.24 -4.41
N TRP A 108 -6.00 -18.19 -4.26
CA TRP A 108 -6.74 -19.17 -3.50
C TRP A 108 -7.22 -20.28 -4.43
N ASP A 109 -6.95 -21.51 -4.05
CA ASP A 109 -7.60 -22.63 -4.69
C ASP A 109 -9.12 -22.53 -4.44
N PRO A 110 -9.97 -22.66 -5.46
CA PRO A 110 -11.43 -22.53 -5.31
C PRO A 110 -12.04 -23.44 -4.23
N GLU A 111 -11.45 -24.60 -3.98
CA GLU A 111 -11.88 -25.49 -2.91
C GLU A 111 -11.45 -24.98 -1.54
N ALA A 112 -10.26 -24.39 -1.44
CA ALA A 112 -9.77 -23.77 -0.21
C ALA A 112 -10.65 -22.56 0.18
N GLU A 113 -11.01 -21.73 -0.80
CA GLU A 113 -11.90 -20.58 -0.58
C GLU A 113 -13.28 -21.00 -0.12
N ARG A 114 -13.89 -21.99 -0.76
CA ARG A 114 -15.17 -22.57 -0.34
C ARG A 114 -15.15 -23.15 1.09
N ARG A 115 -14.03 -23.74 1.50
CA ARG A 115 -13.87 -24.23 2.89
C ARG A 115 -13.74 -23.08 3.88
N LEU A 116 -13.02 -22.03 3.53
CA LEU A 116 -12.91 -20.84 4.36
C LEU A 116 -14.27 -20.16 4.56
N ASP A 117 -15.12 -20.14 3.52
CA ASP A 117 -16.47 -19.54 3.60
C ASP A 117 -17.40 -20.24 4.59
N ARG A 118 -17.16 -21.52 4.87
CA ARG A 118 -17.92 -22.29 5.88
C ARG A 118 -17.49 -21.97 7.32
N VAL A 119 -16.38 -21.26 7.51
CA VAL A 119 -15.91 -20.86 8.83
C VAL A 119 -16.71 -19.66 9.33
N PRO A 120 -17.11 -19.60 10.62
CA PRO A 120 -17.81 -18.43 11.19
C PRO A 120 -17.06 -17.13 10.94
N ALA A 121 -17.79 -16.06 10.63
CA ALA A 121 -17.23 -14.79 10.18
C ALA A 121 -16.09 -14.22 11.06
N PRO A 122 -16.17 -14.23 12.41
CA PRO A 122 -15.09 -13.73 13.26
C PRO A 122 -13.79 -14.52 13.11
N VAL A 123 -13.91 -15.85 12.96
CA VAL A 123 -12.75 -16.76 12.83
C VAL A 123 -12.22 -16.74 11.39
N ARG A 124 -13.09 -16.55 10.40
CA ARG A 124 -12.75 -16.52 8.98
C ARG A 124 -11.72 -15.45 8.67
N ALA A 125 -11.92 -14.23 9.18
CA ALA A 125 -11.00 -13.12 8.96
C ALA A 125 -9.60 -13.42 9.51
N MET A 126 -9.51 -13.97 10.72
CA MET A 126 -8.25 -14.39 11.34
C MET A 126 -7.58 -15.53 10.57
N ALA A 127 -8.35 -16.54 10.19
CA ALA A 127 -7.85 -17.69 9.42
C ALA A 127 -7.31 -17.27 8.05
N ARG A 128 -7.97 -16.33 7.37
CA ARG A 128 -7.52 -15.79 6.10
C ARG A 128 -6.15 -15.13 6.23
N VAL A 129 -6.01 -14.22 7.19
CA VAL A 129 -4.75 -13.50 7.44
C VAL A 129 -3.61 -14.46 7.77
N GLU A 130 -3.86 -15.48 8.59
CA GLU A 130 -2.84 -16.43 8.98
C GLU A 130 -2.43 -17.38 7.84
N LEU A 131 -3.38 -17.78 6.99
CA LEU A 131 -3.12 -18.58 5.80
C LEU A 131 -2.29 -17.80 4.77
N GLU A 132 -2.66 -16.55 4.50
CA GLU A 132 -1.93 -15.67 3.59
C GLU A 132 -0.53 -15.36 4.11
N ARG A 133 -0.38 -15.08 5.41
CA ARG A 133 0.90 -14.88 6.06
C ARG A 133 1.79 -16.12 5.95
N THR A 134 1.26 -17.30 6.30
CA THR A 134 2.03 -18.56 6.24
C THR A 134 2.44 -18.90 4.81
N ALA A 135 1.56 -18.66 3.82
CA ALA A 135 1.89 -18.86 2.43
C ALA A 135 3.02 -17.92 1.99
N THR A 136 2.96 -16.64 2.39
CA THR A 136 4.01 -15.65 2.15
C THR A 136 5.33 -16.06 2.79
N ASP A 137 5.34 -16.42 4.07
CA ASP A 137 6.54 -16.82 4.81
C ASP A 137 7.22 -18.05 4.20
N ARG A 138 6.44 -18.91 3.54
CA ARG A 138 6.93 -20.12 2.85
C ARG A 138 7.22 -19.91 1.36
N GLY A 139 7.00 -18.72 0.83
CA GLY A 139 7.17 -18.42 -0.60
C GLY A 139 6.18 -19.17 -1.51
N LEU A 140 4.99 -19.47 -1.00
CA LEU A 140 3.94 -20.15 -1.77
C LEU A 140 3.09 -19.12 -2.51
N SER A 141 2.88 -19.34 -3.80
CA SER A 141 2.03 -18.50 -4.66
C SER A 141 0.54 -18.84 -4.58
N ARG A 142 0.19 -19.97 -3.93
CA ARG A 142 -1.19 -20.47 -3.86
C ARG A 142 -1.53 -21.08 -2.51
N ILE A 143 -2.73 -20.75 -1.99
CA ILE A 143 -3.30 -21.36 -0.79
C ILE A 143 -4.15 -22.56 -1.22
N THR A 144 -3.72 -23.74 -0.79
CA THR A 144 -4.39 -25.01 -1.07
C THR A 144 -5.11 -25.55 0.17
N VAL A 145 -6.01 -26.48 -0.06
CA VAL A 145 -6.69 -27.22 1.03
C VAL A 145 -5.67 -27.91 1.95
N SER A 146 -4.59 -28.44 1.39
CA SER A 146 -3.52 -29.10 2.17
C SER A 146 -2.87 -28.14 3.15
N LEU A 147 -2.58 -26.90 2.73
CA LEU A 147 -2.03 -25.87 3.62
C LEU A 147 -3.03 -25.49 4.73
N MET A 148 -4.32 -25.43 4.42
CA MET A 148 -5.37 -25.17 5.41
C MET A 148 -5.43 -26.26 6.48
N GLU A 149 -5.40 -27.53 6.09
CA GLU A 149 -5.44 -28.66 7.01
C GLU A 149 -4.16 -28.73 7.88
N GLU A 150 -3.00 -28.42 7.31
CA GLU A 150 -1.74 -28.35 8.06
C GLU A 150 -1.78 -27.26 9.15
N ILE A 151 -2.22 -26.06 8.79
CA ILE A 151 -2.34 -24.95 9.73
C ILE A 151 -3.39 -25.25 10.79
N LYS A 152 -4.52 -25.81 10.40
CA LYS A 152 -5.56 -26.27 11.33
C LYS A 152 -5.02 -27.29 12.34
N ALA A 153 -4.30 -28.30 11.86
CA ALA A 153 -3.70 -29.30 12.72
C ALA A 153 -2.72 -28.70 13.74
N LYS A 154 -1.92 -27.73 13.31
CA LYS A 154 -1.00 -26.98 14.18
C LYS A 154 -1.73 -26.26 15.32
N TYR A 155 -2.82 -25.56 15.01
CA TYR A 155 -3.59 -24.81 16.01
C TYR A 155 -4.39 -25.72 16.95
N PHE A 156 -5.00 -26.78 16.43
CA PHE A 156 -5.73 -27.76 17.26
C PHE A 156 -4.77 -28.63 18.09
N GLY A 157 -3.60 -29.00 17.55
CA GLY A 157 -2.56 -29.70 18.30
C GLY A 157 -2.01 -28.89 19.47
N MET A 158 -1.89 -27.57 19.33
CA MET A 158 -1.46 -26.68 20.43
C MET A 158 -2.56 -26.49 21.50
N ALA A 159 -3.83 -26.59 21.14
CA ALA A 159 -4.94 -26.52 22.08
C ALA A 159 -5.05 -27.79 22.94
N ALA A 160 -4.66 -28.96 22.42
CA ALA A 160 -4.68 -30.22 23.14
C ALA A 160 -3.53 -30.38 24.15
N GLN A 161 -2.46 -29.60 24.04
CA GLN A 161 -1.30 -29.66 24.97
C GLN A 161 -1.43 -28.71 26.17
N LYS A 162 -2.54 -27.97 26.30
CA LYS A 162 -2.82 -27.02 27.39
C LYS A 162 -3.86 -27.54 28.41
N GLN A 163 -4.09 -28.83 28.49
CA GLN A 163 -4.86 -29.47 29.59
C GLN A 163 -3.95 -30.20 30.55
#